data_22c4ae20d42fed00741d0ba50ea20721
#
_entry.id   22c4ae20d42fed00741d0ba50ea20721
#
_cell.length_a   1.000
_cell.length_b   1.000
_cell.length_c   1.000
_cell.angle_alpha   90.00
_cell.angle_beta   90.00
_cell.angle_gamma   90.00
#
_symmetry.space_group_name_H-M   'P 1'
#
loop_
_entity.id
_entity.type
_entity.pdbx_description
1 polymer ?
#
loop_
_entity_poly.entity_id
_entity_poly.type
_entity_poly.pdbx_seq_one_letter_code
_entity_poly.pdbx_strand_id
1 'polypeptide(L)'
;MSLRRGTMLERFANLEENIASLKELKEKISLEDVKNNKFDEWALRYGVFESIQIVIDISCHLASKHNLGVSKTYVECVEKLVKHNFIDQVLSKSLISAIGLRNMLIHEYVKIDVEQLYSFLEYIDDFERFSFSVREYV
;
A
#
# COMPACT_ATOMS: atom_id res chain seq x y z
N MET A 1 12.94 -10.89 -2.57
CA MET A 1 13.50 -10.98 -3.93
C MET A 1 13.49 -9.60 -4.58
N SER A 2 14.63 -9.18 -5.12
CA SER A 2 14.73 -7.90 -5.81
C SER A 2 14.17 -7.99 -7.23
N LEU A 3 13.54 -6.93 -7.69
CA LEU A 3 13.06 -6.80 -9.05
C LEU A 3 14.04 -5.95 -9.87
N ARG A 4 14.01 -6.12 -11.19
CA ARG A 4 14.80 -5.27 -12.08
C ARG A 4 14.30 -3.83 -11.99
N ARG A 5 15.22 -2.87 -12.20
CA ARG A 5 14.87 -1.46 -12.14
C ARG A 5 13.69 -1.09 -13.06
N GLY A 6 13.66 -1.62 -14.30
CA GLY A 6 12.55 -1.37 -15.23
C GLY A 6 11.22 -1.85 -14.68
N THR A 7 11.17 -3.06 -14.10
CA THR A 7 9.97 -3.59 -13.46
C THR A 7 9.59 -2.74 -12.26
N MET A 8 10.56 -2.24 -11.51
CA MET A 8 10.31 -1.39 -10.35
C MET A 8 9.73 -0.05 -10.78
N LEU A 9 10.21 0.55 -11.88
CA LEU A 9 9.64 1.79 -12.41
C LEU A 9 8.18 1.58 -12.84
N GLU A 10 7.85 0.42 -13.40
CA GLU A 10 6.47 0.06 -13.72
C GLU A 10 5.62 -0.05 -12.45
N ARG A 11 6.17 -0.59 -11.37
CA ARG A 11 5.48 -0.64 -10.08
C ARG A 11 5.16 0.75 -9.56
N PHE A 12 6.12 1.69 -9.65
CA PHE A 12 5.87 3.08 -9.26
C PHE A 12 4.78 3.72 -10.10
N ALA A 13 4.81 3.52 -11.41
CA ALA A 13 3.78 4.05 -12.31
C ALA A 13 2.40 3.50 -11.96
N ASN A 14 2.31 2.20 -11.68
CA ASN A 14 1.07 1.57 -11.26
C ASN A 14 0.59 2.10 -9.91
N LEU A 15 1.49 2.33 -8.97
CA LEU A 15 1.14 2.91 -7.68
C LEU A 15 0.55 4.31 -7.85
N GLU A 16 1.19 5.15 -8.64
CA GLU A 16 0.71 6.50 -8.89
C GLU A 16 -0.66 6.51 -9.57
N GLU A 17 -0.86 5.62 -10.54
CA GLU A 17 -2.16 5.45 -11.19
C GLU A 17 -3.24 5.00 -10.20
N ASN A 18 -2.92 4.04 -9.34
CA ASN A 18 -3.85 3.56 -8.34
C ASN A 18 -4.19 4.63 -7.31
N ILE A 19 -3.21 5.43 -6.89
CA ILE A 19 -3.44 6.56 -5.98
C ILE A 19 -4.44 7.54 -6.61
N ALA A 20 -4.23 7.90 -7.86
CA ALA A 20 -5.13 8.81 -8.58
C ALA A 20 -6.54 8.21 -8.69
N SER A 21 -6.64 6.92 -9.01
CA SER A 21 -7.93 6.23 -9.12
C SER A 21 -8.66 6.15 -7.78
N LEU A 22 -7.94 5.90 -6.69
CA LEU A 22 -8.53 5.84 -5.36
C LEU A 22 -8.98 7.22 -4.88
N LYS A 23 -8.26 8.28 -5.23
CA LYS A 23 -8.69 9.65 -4.94
C LYS A 23 -9.98 9.98 -5.67
N GLU A 24 -10.08 9.57 -6.93
CA GLU A 24 -11.29 9.75 -7.73
C GLU A 24 -12.45 8.96 -7.13
N LEU A 25 -12.21 7.72 -6.75
CA LEU A 25 -13.22 6.87 -6.13
C LEU A 25 -13.74 7.49 -4.83
N LYS A 26 -12.84 8.02 -4.00
CA LYS A 26 -13.20 8.70 -2.75
C LYS A 26 -14.18 9.84 -2.97
N GLU A 27 -14.05 10.57 -4.07
CA GLU A 27 -14.97 11.66 -4.39
C GLU A 27 -16.33 11.17 -4.88
N LYS A 28 -16.37 9.96 -5.47
CA LYS A 28 -17.57 9.42 -6.11
C LYS A 28 -18.44 8.57 -5.22
N ILE A 29 -17.87 7.92 -4.20
CA ILE A 29 -18.60 6.98 -3.35
C ILE A 29 -18.55 7.40 -1.89
N SER A 30 -19.66 7.14 -1.19
CA SER A 30 -19.76 7.32 0.25
C SER A 30 -19.63 5.97 0.94
N LEU A 31 -19.50 5.97 2.27
CA LEU A 31 -19.52 4.72 3.05
C LEU A 31 -20.82 3.95 2.81
N GLU A 32 -21.94 4.63 2.73
CA GLU A 32 -23.24 3.99 2.46
C GLU A 32 -23.25 3.30 1.09
N ASP A 33 -22.66 3.93 0.07
CA ASP A 33 -22.55 3.32 -1.25
C ASP A 33 -21.78 2.00 -1.18
N VAL A 34 -20.66 1.98 -0.45
CA VAL A 34 -19.85 0.77 -0.31
C VAL A 34 -20.61 -0.33 0.42
N LYS A 35 -21.40 0.04 1.44
CA LYS A 35 -22.22 -0.93 2.18
C LYS A 35 -23.34 -1.53 1.34
N ASN A 36 -23.91 -0.74 0.43
CA ASN A 36 -25.12 -1.12 -0.30
C ASN A 36 -24.88 -1.54 -1.75
N ASN A 37 -23.69 -1.32 -2.29
CA ASN A 37 -23.36 -1.66 -3.67
C ASN A 37 -22.13 -2.56 -3.72
N LYS A 38 -22.34 -3.80 -4.09
CA LYS A 38 -21.29 -4.80 -4.16
C LYS A 38 -20.16 -4.41 -5.12
N PHE A 39 -20.48 -3.75 -6.22
CA PHE A 39 -19.47 -3.36 -7.20
C PHE A 39 -18.59 -2.24 -6.65
N ASP A 40 -19.14 -1.32 -5.88
CA ASP A 40 -18.36 -0.26 -5.22
C ASP A 40 -17.42 -0.87 -4.18
N GLU A 41 -17.91 -1.83 -3.41
CA GLU A 41 -17.06 -2.55 -2.45
C GLU A 41 -15.93 -3.30 -3.15
N TRP A 42 -16.24 -4.02 -4.22
CA TRP A 42 -15.22 -4.77 -4.97
C TRP A 42 -14.16 -3.84 -5.57
N ALA A 43 -14.57 -2.74 -6.17
CA ALA A 43 -13.64 -1.77 -6.73
C ALA A 43 -12.70 -1.23 -5.65
N LEU A 44 -13.26 -0.86 -4.51
CA LEU A 44 -12.48 -0.37 -3.39
C LEU A 44 -11.51 -1.43 -2.86
N ARG A 45 -12.00 -2.66 -2.65
CA ARG A 45 -11.15 -3.77 -2.15
C ARG A 45 -9.98 -4.03 -3.08
N TYR A 46 -10.24 -4.11 -4.37
CA TYR A 46 -9.18 -4.38 -5.35
C TYR A 46 -8.14 -3.28 -5.37
N GLY A 47 -8.58 -2.04 -5.46
CA GLY A 47 -7.67 -0.89 -5.52
C GLY A 47 -6.82 -0.76 -4.27
N VAL A 48 -7.42 -0.94 -3.10
CA VAL A 48 -6.72 -0.91 -1.81
C VAL A 48 -5.71 -2.05 -1.72
N PHE A 49 -6.15 -3.28 -2.01
CA PHE A 49 -5.27 -4.46 -1.95
C PHE A 49 -4.07 -4.30 -2.87
N GLU A 50 -4.31 -3.96 -4.13
CA GLU A 50 -3.24 -3.83 -5.11
C GLU A 50 -2.25 -2.72 -4.74
N SER A 51 -2.75 -1.59 -4.27
CA SER A 51 -1.88 -0.47 -3.86
C SER A 51 -0.97 -0.85 -2.70
N ILE A 52 -1.52 -1.54 -1.71
CA ILE A 52 -0.72 -2.01 -0.56
C ILE A 52 0.32 -3.03 -1.03
N GLN A 53 -0.07 -3.94 -1.91
CA GLN A 53 0.85 -4.95 -2.42
C GLN A 53 2.03 -4.31 -3.17
N ILE A 54 1.76 -3.25 -3.95
CA ILE A 54 2.83 -2.54 -4.65
C ILE A 54 3.79 -1.89 -3.65
N VAL A 55 3.28 -1.26 -2.60
CA VAL A 55 4.11 -0.67 -1.54
C VAL A 55 4.98 -1.74 -0.87
N ILE A 56 4.43 -2.90 -0.61
CA ILE A 56 5.17 -4.03 -0.05
C ILE A 56 6.29 -4.45 -0.99
N ASP A 57 5.99 -4.63 -2.28
CA ASP A 57 6.97 -5.07 -3.28
C ASP A 57 8.12 -4.08 -3.39
N ILE A 58 7.81 -2.78 -3.40
CA ILE A 58 8.82 -1.73 -3.45
C ILE A 58 9.66 -1.74 -2.17
N SER A 59 9.03 -1.82 -1.01
CA SER A 59 9.73 -1.82 0.28
C SER A 59 10.72 -2.98 0.40
N CYS A 60 10.27 -4.17 0.04
CA CYS A 60 11.13 -5.36 0.13
C CYS A 60 12.24 -5.35 -0.92
N HIS A 61 11.96 -4.82 -2.11
CA HIS A 61 12.98 -4.62 -3.13
C HIS A 61 14.09 -3.69 -2.63
N LEU A 62 13.72 -2.55 -2.05
CA LEU A 62 14.71 -1.58 -1.55
C LEU A 62 15.53 -2.15 -0.40
N ALA A 63 14.89 -2.87 0.52
CA ALA A 63 15.61 -3.52 1.62
C ALA A 63 16.65 -4.51 1.11
N SER A 64 16.33 -5.24 0.05
CA SER A 64 17.26 -6.18 -0.57
C SER A 64 18.35 -5.47 -1.37
N LYS A 65 17.96 -4.51 -2.22
CA LYS A 65 18.90 -3.78 -3.09
C LYS A 65 19.98 -3.04 -2.29
N HIS A 66 19.59 -2.43 -1.17
CA HIS A 66 20.49 -1.62 -0.36
C HIS A 66 21.11 -2.40 0.80
N ASN A 67 20.94 -3.73 0.82
CA ASN A 67 21.52 -4.61 1.84
C ASN A 67 21.16 -4.18 3.27
N LEU A 68 19.88 -3.88 3.50
CA LEU A 68 19.42 -3.42 4.81
C LEU A 68 19.22 -4.56 5.82
N GLY A 69 19.49 -5.79 5.42
CA GLY A 69 19.34 -6.96 6.25
C GLY A 69 18.26 -7.90 5.73
N VAL A 70 18.14 -9.07 6.36
CA VAL A 70 17.15 -10.08 5.98
C VAL A 70 15.80 -9.70 6.58
N SER A 71 14.76 -9.75 5.76
CA SER A 71 13.38 -9.54 6.20
C SER A 71 12.61 -10.85 6.12
N LYS A 72 11.97 -11.23 7.22
CA LYS A 72 11.16 -12.44 7.28
C LYS A 72 9.68 -12.15 7.02
N THR A 73 9.27 -10.90 7.19
CA THR A 73 7.88 -10.48 6.99
C THR A 73 7.85 -9.18 6.20
N TYR A 74 6.69 -8.86 5.65
CA TYR A 74 6.48 -7.59 4.94
C TYR A 74 6.65 -6.38 5.87
N VAL A 75 6.20 -6.51 7.12
CA VAL A 75 6.38 -5.46 8.12
C VAL A 75 7.86 -5.17 8.35
N GLU A 76 8.69 -6.22 8.40
CA GLU A 76 10.13 -6.04 8.56
C GLU A 76 10.78 -5.29 7.41
N CYS A 77 10.27 -5.45 6.19
CA CYS A 77 10.75 -4.66 5.05
C CYS A 77 10.54 -3.17 5.31
N VAL A 78 9.35 -2.79 5.78
CA VAL A 78 9.04 -1.39 6.08
C VAL A 78 9.86 -0.89 7.27
N GLU A 79 10.03 -1.70 8.30
CA GLU A 79 10.82 -1.34 9.48
C GLU A 79 12.28 -1.05 9.10
N LYS A 80 12.84 -1.79 8.15
CA LYS A 80 14.19 -1.53 7.67
C LYS A 80 14.29 -0.20 6.95
N LEU A 81 13.27 0.19 6.20
CA LEU A 81 13.26 1.48 5.53
C LEU A 81 13.28 2.64 6.52
N VAL A 82 12.53 2.55 7.61
CA VAL A 82 12.54 3.61 8.61
C VAL A 82 13.84 3.62 9.40
N LYS A 83 14.37 2.45 9.73
CA LYS A 83 15.64 2.33 10.46
C LYS A 83 16.80 2.98 9.70
N HIS A 84 16.80 2.88 8.37
CA HIS A 84 17.86 3.41 7.53
C HIS A 84 17.50 4.74 6.88
N ASN A 85 16.47 5.42 7.39
CA ASN A 85 16.08 6.78 7.02
C ASN A 85 15.58 6.95 5.56
N PHE A 86 15.05 5.90 4.96
CA PHE A 86 14.37 6.03 3.66
C PHE A 86 12.97 6.63 3.80
N ILE A 87 12.33 6.37 4.94
CA ILE A 87 11.02 6.94 5.29
C ILE A 87 11.04 7.34 6.76
N ASP A 88 10.11 8.21 7.17
CA ASP A 88 10.02 8.61 8.57
C ASP A 88 9.15 7.65 9.40
N GLN A 89 9.18 7.83 10.72
CA GLN A 89 8.47 6.96 11.65
C GLN A 89 6.94 7.04 11.48
N VAL A 90 6.41 8.23 11.22
CA VAL A 90 4.97 8.43 11.05
C VAL A 90 4.47 7.67 9.83
N LEU A 91 5.18 7.81 8.72
CA LEU A 91 4.85 7.09 7.48
C LEU A 91 4.94 5.58 7.68
N SER A 92 5.99 5.12 8.37
CA SER A 92 6.18 3.70 8.67
C SER A 92 4.97 3.10 9.40
N LYS A 93 4.45 3.79 10.41
CA LYS A 93 3.28 3.32 11.16
C LYS A 93 2.05 3.18 10.28
N SER A 94 1.83 4.14 9.41
CA SER A 94 0.71 4.11 8.46
C SER A 94 0.82 2.90 7.51
N LEU A 95 2.02 2.67 6.97
CA LEU A 95 2.25 1.55 6.06
C LEU A 95 2.10 0.19 6.75
N ILE A 96 2.55 0.08 8.01
CA ILE A 96 2.39 -1.16 8.77
C ILE A 96 0.91 -1.46 9.02
N SER A 97 0.12 -0.43 9.34
CA SER A 97 -1.34 -0.58 9.47
C SER A 97 -1.97 -1.05 8.17
N ALA A 98 -1.51 -0.49 7.05
CA ALA A 98 -1.99 -0.89 5.72
C ALA A 98 -1.67 -2.36 5.43
N ILE A 99 -0.50 -2.84 5.82
CA ILE A 99 -0.14 -4.26 5.67
C ILE A 99 -1.10 -5.15 6.45
N GLY A 100 -1.49 -4.74 7.66
CA GLY A 100 -2.49 -5.44 8.44
C GLY A 100 -3.83 -5.56 7.71
N LEU A 101 -4.28 -4.48 7.09
CA LEU A 101 -5.50 -4.49 6.29
C LEU A 101 -5.36 -5.42 5.08
N ARG A 102 -4.25 -5.37 4.38
CA ARG A 102 -3.98 -6.26 3.24
C ARG A 102 -4.06 -7.72 3.65
N ASN A 103 -3.50 -8.07 4.80
CA ASN A 103 -3.53 -9.45 5.30
C ASN A 103 -4.95 -9.91 5.58
N MET A 104 -5.81 -9.02 6.07
CA MET A 104 -7.23 -9.33 6.25
C MET A 104 -7.93 -9.56 4.91
N LEU A 105 -7.60 -8.77 3.90
CA LEU A 105 -8.25 -8.84 2.59
C LEU A 105 -7.96 -10.15 1.84
N ILE A 106 -6.83 -10.82 2.10
CA ILE A 106 -6.52 -12.09 1.44
C ILE A 106 -7.20 -13.30 2.09
N HIS A 107 -7.79 -13.15 3.27
CA HIS A 107 -8.53 -14.22 3.94
C HIS A 107 -9.99 -14.15 3.51
N GLU A 108 -10.35 -14.86 2.43
CA GLU A 108 -11.68 -14.82 1.83
C GLU A 108 -12.81 -15.24 2.77
N TYR A 109 -12.50 -16.10 3.73
CA TYR A 109 -13.48 -16.60 4.69
C TYR A 109 -13.71 -15.64 5.87
N VAL A 110 -12.91 -14.59 5.99
CA VAL A 110 -13.06 -13.60 7.05
C VAL A 110 -13.95 -12.48 6.53
N LYS A 111 -14.98 -12.13 7.29
CA LYS A 111 -15.86 -11.02 6.93
C LYS A 111 -15.09 -9.71 7.10
N ILE A 112 -15.04 -8.93 6.01
CA ILE A 112 -14.36 -7.64 6.00
C ILE A 112 -15.22 -6.58 6.67
N ASP A 113 -14.61 -5.79 7.54
CA ASP A 113 -15.23 -4.59 8.09
C ASP A 113 -15.19 -3.51 7.00
N VAL A 114 -16.35 -3.22 6.43
CA VAL A 114 -16.49 -2.25 5.34
C VAL A 114 -16.06 -0.85 5.78
N GLU A 115 -16.33 -0.50 7.03
CA GLU A 115 -15.92 0.81 7.57
C GLU A 115 -14.40 0.93 7.63
N GLN A 116 -13.71 -0.13 8.04
CA GLN A 116 -12.25 -0.16 8.06
C GLN A 116 -11.69 -0.06 6.65
N LEU A 117 -12.28 -0.79 5.71
CA LEU A 117 -11.87 -0.73 4.31
C LEU A 117 -12.03 0.68 3.74
N TYR A 118 -13.20 1.29 3.98
CA TYR A 118 -13.48 2.64 3.50
C TYR A 118 -12.54 3.67 4.13
N SER A 119 -12.22 3.51 5.42
CA SER A 119 -11.34 4.44 6.14
C SER A 119 -9.93 4.50 5.56
N PHE A 120 -9.50 3.47 4.83
CA PHE A 120 -8.20 3.49 4.14
C PHE A 120 -8.08 4.69 3.20
N LEU A 121 -9.19 5.15 2.63
CA LEU A 121 -9.17 6.28 1.71
C LEU A 121 -8.64 7.57 2.34
N GLU A 122 -8.67 7.68 3.67
CA GLU A 122 -8.11 8.82 4.38
C GLU A 122 -6.58 8.78 4.41
N TYR A 123 -5.97 7.63 4.14
CA TYR A 123 -4.52 7.43 4.20
C TYR A 123 -3.85 7.40 2.83
N ILE A 124 -4.57 7.72 1.76
CA ILE A 124 -4.02 7.69 0.40
C ILE A 124 -2.82 8.62 0.26
N ASP A 125 -2.83 9.77 0.93
CA ASP A 125 -1.73 10.73 0.88
C ASP A 125 -0.44 10.14 1.44
N ASP A 126 -0.53 9.20 2.38
CA ASP A 126 0.65 8.50 2.90
C ASP A 126 1.31 7.64 1.83
N PHE A 127 0.51 7.04 0.95
CA PHE A 127 1.03 6.26 -0.16
C PHE A 127 1.73 7.15 -1.18
N GLU A 128 1.20 8.34 -1.41
CA GLU A 128 1.84 9.33 -2.26
C GLU A 128 3.17 9.78 -1.67
N ARG A 129 3.21 10.05 -0.35
CA ARG A 129 4.46 10.40 0.34
C ARG A 129 5.47 9.26 0.30
N PHE A 130 5.02 8.01 0.41
CA PHE A 130 5.90 6.85 0.29
C PHE A 130 6.58 6.85 -1.09
N SER A 131 5.80 6.95 -2.15
CA SER A 131 6.31 6.97 -3.52
C SER A 131 7.36 8.07 -3.69
N PHE A 132 7.06 9.26 -3.20
CA PHE A 132 7.95 10.42 -3.29
C PHE A 132 9.24 10.19 -2.51
N SER A 133 9.14 9.63 -1.29
CA SER A 133 10.29 9.44 -0.41
C SER A 133 11.31 8.43 -0.94
N VAL A 134 10.86 7.39 -1.63
CA VAL A 134 11.74 6.27 -2.00
C VAL A 134 12.09 6.21 -3.48
N ARG A 135 11.47 7.03 -4.31
CA ARG A 135 11.63 7.00 -5.76
C ARG A 135 13.09 7.07 -6.21
N GLU A 136 13.89 7.92 -5.58
CA GLU A 136 15.29 8.11 -5.96
C GLU A 136 16.19 6.93 -5.62
N TYR A 137 15.74 6.02 -4.76
CA TYR A 137 16.54 4.88 -4.32
C TYR A 137 16.33 3.61 -5.14
N VAL A 138 15.44 3.64 -6.10
CA VAL A 138 15.10 2.48 -6.94
C VAL A 138 16.22 2.06 -7.89
#